data_1a2bbc64668ccd2c01d793a584b4979f
#
_entry.id   1a2bbc64668ccd2c01d793a584b4979f
#
_cell.length_a   1.000
_cell.length_b   1.000
_cell.length_c   1.000
_cell.angle_alpha   90.00
_cell.angle_beta   90.00
_cell.angle_gamma   90.00
#
_symmetry.space_group_name_H-M   'P 1'
#
loop_
_entity.id
_entity.type
_entity.pdbx_description
1 polymer ?
#
loop_
_entity_poly.entity_id
_entity_poly.type
_entity_poly.pdbx_seq_one_letter_code
_entity_poly.pdbx_strand_id
1 'polypeptide(L)'
;QNKIKIIFIVLISFFSLNKGVSAIEQYTAHGGPVKGLAVSSDNKLMASASFDYSVVVWDLKPIKEKVTLIGHDAAVNTVKFSPNNDYLVSGGDDNQVLLWPLEKIRNNNEEIEPIKLGNHRGKIADLDFSKDGKFLLTASWDGTIGIWDTSKRKKIMLLKGHKGPVYSAKYSEDDKFIY
;
A
#
# COMPACT_ATOMS: atom_id res chain seq x y z
N GLN A 1 -5.52 -15.49 26.95
CA GLN A 1 -5.52 -14.41 25.94
C GLN A 1 -5.87 -15.03 24.60
N ASN A 2 -7.13 -14.87 24.15
CA ASN A 2 -7.59 -15.38 22.88
C ASN A 2 -7.03 -14.47 21.76
N LYS A 3 -6.02 -14.94 21.04
CA LYS A 3 -5.58 -14.31 19.79
C LYS A 3 -6.67 -14.56 18.74
N ILE A 4 -7.33 -13.50 18.30
CA ILE A 4 -8.27 -13.54 17.19
C ILE A 4 -7.43 -13.86 15.94
N LYS A 5 -7.60 -15.08 15.41
CA LYS A 5 -6.98 -15.47 14.14
C LYS A 5 -7.80 -14.89 12.99
N ILE A 6 -7.26 -13.92 12.30
CA ILE A 6 -7.87 -13.38 11.08
C ILE A 6 -7.31 -14.16 9.89
N ILE A 7 -8.23 -14.78 9.15
CA ILE A 7 -7.94 -15.66 8.03
C ILE A 7 -7.73 -14.81 6.78
N PHE A 8 -6.54 -14.90 6.19
CA PHE A 8 -6.22 -14.33 4.89
C PHE A 8 -6.39 -15.40 3.81
N ILE A 9 -7.32 -15.21 2.90
CA ILE A 9 -7.42 -16.07 1.71
C ILE A 9 -6.75 -15.30 0.57
N VAL A 10 -5.52 -15.67 0.23
CA VAL A 10 -4.86 -15.20 -0.98
C VAL A 10 -5.17 -16.20 -2.10
N LEU A 11 -6.09 -15.85 -2.99
CA LEU A 11 -6.34 -16.60 -4.22
C LEU A 11 -5.24 -16.24 -5.23
N ILE A 12 -4.16 -17.01 -5.26
CA ILE A 12 -3.16 -16.91 -6.32
C ILE A 12 -3.55 -17.88 -7.43
N SER A 13 -4.21 -17.39 -8.47
CA SER A 13 -4.43 -18.17 -9.70
C SER A 13 -3.14 -18.21 -10.50
N PHE A 14 -2.36 -19.28 -10.38
CA PHE A 14 -1.32 -19.61 -11.36
C PHE A 14 -2.00 -20.25 -12.59
N PHE A 15 -1.97 -19.56 -13.72
CA PHE A 15 -2.18 -20.20 -15.01
C PHE A 15 -0.99 -21.12 -15.33
N SER A 16 -1.05 -22.35 -14.90
CA SER A 16 -0.35 -23.47 -15.53
C SER A 16 -1.39 -24.57 -15.77
N LEU A 17 -1.51 -24.98 -17.01
CA LEU A 17 -2.37 -26.10 -17.42
C LEU A 17 -2.10 -27.32 -16.52
N ASN A 18 -3.18 -27.85 -15.94
CA ASN A 18 -3.27 -29.14 -15.26
C ASN A 18 -2.47 -29.32 -13.94
N LYS A 19 -2.87 -28.63 -12.88
CA LYS A 19 -2.89 -29.22 -11.53
C LYS A 19 -4.05 -28.61 -10.75
N GLY A 20 -4.87 -29.47 -10.16
CA GLY A 20 -5.99 -29.04 -9.34
C GLY A 20 -5.58 -28.05 -8.26
N VAL A 21 -6.49 -27.18 -7.83
CA VAL A 21 -6.29 -26.26 -6.71
C VAL A 21 -5.89 -27.10 -5.50
N SER A 22 -4.59 -27.19 -5.23
CA SER A 22 -4.06 -27.89 -4.06
C SER A 22 -3.98 -26.91 -2.91
N ALA A 23 -4.71 -27.16 -1.86
CA ALA A 23 -4.65 -26.54 -0.55
C ALA A 23 -4.66 -24.99 -0.52
N ILE A 24 -5.65 -24.42 0.14
CA ILE A 24 -5.67 -23.03 0.54
C ILE A 24 -4.66 -22.90 1.69
N GLU A 25 -3.50 -22.28 1.43
CA GLU A 25 -2.56 -21.94 2.47
C GLU A 25 -3.00 -20.63 3.15
N GLN A 26 -3.00 -20.62 4.48
CA GLN A 26 -3.36 -19.46 5.29
C GLN A 26 -2.10 -18.86 5.91
N TYR A 27 -1.95 -17.54 5.73
CA TYR A 27 -0.86 -16.79 6.33
C TYR A 27 -1.42 -15.77 7.30
N THR A 28 -0.89 -15.74 8.52
CA THR A 28 -1.35 -14.83 9.59
C THR A 28 -0.19 -14.01 10.10
N ALA A 29 -0.26 -12.69 9.94
CA ALA A 29 0.72 -11.76 10.53
C ALA A 29 0.03 -10.55 11.18
N HIS A 30 -1.21 -10.23 10.78
CA HIS A 30 -1.93 -9.09 11.30
C HIS A 30 -2.81 -9.42 12.51
N GLY A 31 -2.89 -8.46 13.44
CA GLY A 31 -3.81 -8.49 14.59
C GLY A 31 -5.19 -7.89 14.30
N GLY A 32 -5.39 -7.27 13.14
CA GLY A 32 -6.63 -6.61 12.72
C GLY A 32 -7.03 -6.95 11.29
N PRO A 33 -8.22 -6.49 10.82
CA PRO A 33 -8.67 -6.67 9.44
C PRO A 33 -7.69 -6.09 8.44
N VAL A 34 -7.40 -6.83 7.37
CA VAL A 34 -6.61 -6.33 6.26
C VAL A 34 -7.50 -5.58 5.29
N LYS A 35 -7.08 -4.38 4.90
CA LYS A 35 -7.82 -3.46 4.03
C LYS A 35 -7.20 -3.31 2.65
N GLY A 36 -5.88 -3.32 2.57
CA GLY A 36 -5.14 -3.08 1.35
C GLY A 36 -4.16 -4.19 1.03
N LEU A 37 -4.01 -4.49 -0.25
CA LEU A 37 -3.03 -5.43 -0.79
C LEU A 37 -2.36 -4.83 -2.01
N ALA A 38 -1.07 -5.08 -2.15
CA ALA A 38 -0.30 -4.72 -3.33
C ALA A 38 0.77 -5.78 -3.62
N VAL A 39 1.10 -5.92 -4.90
CA VAL A 39 2.20 -6.78 -5.36
C VAL A 39 3.23 -5.89 -6.07
N SER A 40 4.51 -6.12 -5.83
CA SER A 40 5.59 -5.40 -6.51
C SER A 40 5.62 -5.73 -8.01
N SER A 41 6.09 -4.79 -8.85
CA SER A 41 6.11 -4.96 -10.31
C SER A 41 6.97 -6.13 -10.78
N ASP A 42 7.96 -6.54 -9.99
CA ASP A 42 8.81 -7.70 -10.24
C ASP A 42 8.23 -9.04 -9.72
N ASN A 43 7.02 -9.02 -9.13
CA ASN A 43 6.34 -10.19 -8.55
C ASN A 43 7.17 -10.93 -7.48
N LYS A 44 8.03 -10.23 -6.75
CA LYS A 44 8.83 -10.83 -5.67
C LYS A 44 8.26 -10.56 -4.30
N LEU A 45 7.59 -9.42 -4.12
CA LEU A 45 7.05 -8.96 -2.85
C LEU A 45 5.54 -8.72 -2.94
N MET A 46 4.86 -8.94 -1.83
CA MET A 46 3.50 -8.49 -1.56
C MET A 46 3.52 -7.62 -0.30
N ALA A 47 2.61 -6.68 -0.22
CA ALA A 47 2.36 -5.90 0.98
C ALA A 47 0.90 -5.97 1.36
N SER A 48 0.62 -6.04 2.65
CA SER A 48 -0.72 -5.98 3.24
C SER A 48 -0.81 -4.85 4.26
N ALA A 49 -1.90 -4.08 4.20
CA ALA A 49 -2.19 -2.97 5.11
C ALA A 49 -3.37 -3.33 6.00
N SER A 50 -3.30 -3.03 7.29
CA SER A 50 -4.27 -3.50 8.26
C SER A 50 -4.73 -2.44 9.25
N PHE A 51 -5.87 -2.73 9.88
CA PHE A 51 -6.43 -1.96 10.99
C PHE A 51 -5.62 -2.09 12.28
N ASP A 52 -4.62 -2.96 12.33
CA ASP A 52 -3.67 -3.06 13.44
C ASP A 52 -2.54 -2.02 13.37
N TYR A 53 -2.66 -1.04 12.44
CA TYR A 53 -1.76 0.08 12.20
C TYR A 53 -0.44 -0.31 11.51
N SER A 54 -0.30 -1.56 11.10
CA SER A 54 0.89 -2.07 10.44
C SER A 54 0.72 -2.28 8.94
N VAL A 55 1.84 -2.32 8.25
CA VAL A 55 1.99 -2.87 6.90
C VAL A 55 2.93 -4.05 6.99
N VAL A 56 2.50 -5.22 6.53
CA VAL A 56 3.36 -6.41 6.45
C VAL A 56 3.81 -6.61 5.02
N VAL A 57 5.11 -6.80 4.84
CA VAL A 57 5.70 -7.16 3.55
C VAL A 57 6.05 -8.65 3.57
N TRP A 58 5.76 -9.32 2.47
CA TRP A 58 5.91 -10.76 2.29
C TRP A 58 6.84 -11.02 1.10
N ASP A 59 7.74 -11.98 1.23
CA ASP A 59 8.36 -12.63 0.09
C ASP A 59 7.32 -13.54 -0.58
N LEU A 60 7.28 -13.60 -1.90
CA LEU A 60 6.30 -14.42 -2.64
C LEU A 60 6.83 -15.80 -3.04
N LYS A 61 8.14 -16.06 -2.93
CA LYS A 61 8.76 -17.33 -3.31
C LYS A 61 9.90 -17.73 -2.37
N PRO A 62 9.65 -18.57 -1.35
CA PRO A 62 8.36 -19.03 -0.85
C PRO A 62 7.58 -17.90 -0.19
N ILE A 63 6.27 -18.07 -0.05
CA ILE A 63 5.47 -17.07 0.68
C ILE A 63 5.84 -17.14 2.16
N LYS A 64 6.35 -16.02 2.66
CA LYS A 64 6.68 -15.84 4.08
C LYS A 64 6.69 -14.37 4.45
N GLU A 65 6.38 -14.09 5.69
CA GLU A 65 6.58 -12.75 6.24
C GLU A 65 8.05 -12.35 6.12
N LYS A 66 8.28 -11.16 5.56
CA LYS A 66 9.61 -10.58 5.43
C LYS A 66 9.87 -9.55 6.52
N VAL A 67 8.96 -8.61 6.67
CA VAL A 67 9.07 -7.55 7.68
C VAL A 67 7.71 -6.93 7.97
N THR A 68 7.49 -6.55 9.22
CA THR A 68 6.37 -5.73 9.66
C THR A 68 6.83 -4.28 9.81
N LEU A 69 6.19 -3.37 9.07
CA LEU A 69 6.48 -1.95 9.07
C LEU A 69 5.53 -1.22 10.02
N ILE A 70 6.08 -0.53 10.99
CA ILE A 70 5.36 0.24 12.01
C ILE A 70 5.68 1.73 11.82
N GLY A 71 4.66 2.58 11.79
CA GLY A 71 4.85 4.03 11.59
C GLY A 71 3.56 4.80 11.44
N HIS A 72 2.42 4.13 11.22
CA HIS A 72 1.10 4.72 11.28
C HIS A 72 0.57 4.76 12.70
N ASP A 73 -0.15 5.83 13.04
CA ASP A 73 -0.79 6.04 14.34
C ASP A 73 -2.25 5.55 14.39
N ALA A 74 -2.78 5.08 13.25
CA ALA A 74 -4.13 4.56 13.12
C ALA A 74 -4.20 3.50 12.00
N ALA A 75 -5.42 2.97 11.74
CA ALA A 75 -5.67 1.95 10.74
C ALA A 75 -5.07 2.31 9.36
N VAL A 76 -4.34 1.37 8.75
CA VAL A 76 -3.80 1.54 7.40
C VAL A 76 -4.81 1.00 6.39
N ASN A 77 -5.31 1.88 5.52
CA ASN A 77 -6.38 1.56 4.59
C ASN A 77 -5.88 1.05 3.24
N THR A 78 -4.73 1.55 2.81
CA THR A 78 -4.23 1.34 1.46
C THR A 78 -2.72 1.26 1.44
N VAL A 79 -2.20 0.47 0.50
CA VAL A 79 -0.78 0.26 0.27
C VAL A 79 -0.53 0.08 -1.23
N LYS A 80 0.58 0.59 -1.74
CA LYS A 80 0.93 0.49 -3.16
C LYS A 80 2.45 0.46 -3.35
N PHE A 81 2.96 -0.44 -4.19
CA PHE A 81 4.35 -0.37 -4.66
C PHE A 81 4.45 0.63 -5.81
N SER A 82 5.52 1.40 -5.83
CA SER A 82 5.84 2.23 -6.99
C SER A 82 6.24 1.34 -8.19
N PRO A 83 5.84 1.70 -9.43
CA PRO A 83 6.14 0.88 -10.62
C PRO A 83 7.63 0.64 -10.85
N ASN A 84 8.48 1.62 -10.48
CA ASN A 84 9.93 1.55 -10.56
C ASN A 84 10.58 0.77 -9.41
N ASN A 85 9.79 0.23 -8.46
CA ASN A 85 10.26 -0.48 -7.27
C ASN A 85 11.21 0.31 -6.34
N ASP A 86 11.08 1.63 -6.28
CA ASP A 86 11.87 2.46 -5.34
C ASP A 86 11.22 2.50 -3.96
N TYR A 87 9.88 2.50 -3.93
CA TYR A 87 9.11 2.69 -2.70
C TYR A 87 7.92 1.73 -2.59
N LEU A 88 7.57 1.42 -1.37
CA LEU A 88 6.23 1.05 -0.96
C LEU A 88 5.59 2.31 -0.34
N VAL A 89 4.32 2.56 -0.59
CA VAL A 89 3.59 3.70 -0.02
C VAL A 89 2.37 3.20 0.70
N SER A 90 2.07 3.80 1.85
CA SER A 90 0.88 3.49 2.63
C SER A 90 0.13 4.77 3.04
N GLY A 91 -1.17 4.62 3.25
CA GLY A 91 -2.05 5.70 3.71
C GLY A 91 -3.14 5.16 4.63
N GLY A 92 -3.50 5.94 5.63
CA GLY A 92 -4.38 5.47 6.70
C GLY A 92 -5.33 6.49 7.29
N ASP A 93 -5.96 6.07 8.38
CA ASP A 93 -6.90 6.87 9.18
C ASP A 93 -6.21 7.99 9.97
N ASP A 94 -4.90 7.93 10.11
CA ASP A 94 -4.05 9.01 10.67
C ASP A 94 -3.80 10.16 9.69
N ASN A 95 -4.38 10.08 8.49
CA ASN A 95 -4.27 11.06 7.40
C ASN A 95 -2.86 11.17 6.79
N GLN A 96 -1.91 10.32 7.20
CA GLN A 96 -0.52 10.38 6.76
C GLN A 96 -0.31 9.58 5.48
N VAL A 97 0.61 10.06 4.64
CA VAL A 97 1.16 9.36 3.49
C VAL A 97 2.61 9.03 3.81
N LEU A 98 2.92 7.73 3.96
CA LEU A 98 4.24 7.25 4.33
C LEU A 98 4.90 6.51 3.15
N LEU A 99 6.16 6.86 2.88
CA LEU A 99 7.03 6.18 1.92
C LEU A 99 7.99 5.26 2.67
N TRP A 100 8.09 4.03 2.23
CA TRP A 100 8.99 3.02 2.76
C TRP A 100 10.01 2.68 1.67
N PRO A 101 11.31 3.00 1.84
CA PRO A 101 12.34 2.70 0.84
C PRO A 101 12.44 1.20 0.59
N LEU A 102 12.16 0.76 -0.64
CA LEU A 102 12.11 -0.66 -0.96
C LEU A 102 13.48 -1.34 -0.89
N GLU A 103 14.54 -0.59 -1.13
CA GLU A 103 15.91 -1.07 -0.93
C GLU A 103 16.15 -1.53 0.50
N LYS A 104 15.71 -0.74 1.50
CA LYS A 104 15.85 -1.12 2.92
C LYS A 104 15.05 -2.38 3.25
N ILE A 105 13.83 -2.48 2.71
CA ILE A 105 12.98 -3.67 2.89
C ILE A 105 13.65 -4.91 2.28
N ARG A 106 14.24 -4.79 1.08
CA ARG A 106 14.90 -5.90 0.39
C ARG A 106 16.16 -6.39 1.08
N ASN A 107 16.91 -5.47 1.66
CA ASN A 107 18.18 -5.76 2.32
C ASN A 107 18.02 -6.24 3.78
N ASN A 108 16.77 -6.45 4.24
CA ASN A 108 16.45 -6.87 5.61
C ASN A 108 17.11 -5.98 6.68
N ASN A 109 17.14 -4.67 6.47
CA ASN A 109 17.62 -3.75 7.50
C ASN A 109 16.71 -3.84 8.73
N GLU A 110 17.31 -3.93 9.91
CA GLU A 110 16.58 -4.12 11.17
C GLU A 110 15.66 -2.95 11.49
N GLU A 111 16.02 -1.74 11.07
CA GLU A 111 15.26 -0.51 11.32
C GLU A 111 14.86 0.15 10.01
N ILE A 112 13.55 0.08 9.69
CA ILE A 112 13.00 0.68 8.47
C ILE A 112 12.07 1.82 8.87
N GLU A 113 12.64 3.01 8.99
CA GLU A 113 11.88 4.22 9.25
C GLU A 113 11.17 4.71 7.99
N PRO A 114 9.88 5.08 8.08
CA PRO A 114 9.17 5.68 6.97
C PRO A 114 9.64 7.10 6.71
N ILE A 115 9.55 7.50 5.44
CA ILE A 115 9.67 8.89 5.04
C ILE A 115 8.26 9.47 5.00
N LYS A 116 7.98 10.43 5.86
CA LYS A 116 6.69 11.13 5.86
C LYS A 116 6.64 12.05 4.64
N LEU A 117 5.82 11.66 3.64
CA LEU A 117 5.61 12.45 2.43
C LEU A 117 4.73 13.67 2.75
N GLY A 118 3.77 13.51 3.64
CA GLY A 118 2.89 14.55 4.13
C GLY A 118 1.54 13.99 4.61
N ASN A 119 0.55 14.87 4.70
CA ASN A 119 -0.77 14.50 5.19
C ASN A 119 -1.89 15.22 4.46
N HIS A 120 -3.08 14.64 4.55
CA HIS A 120 -4.38 15.24 4.27
C HIS A 120 -5.03 15.79 5.56
N ARG A 121 -6.24 16.36 5.42
CA ARG A 121 -7.08 16.75 6.57
C ARG A 121 -8.06 15.65 6.98
N GLY A 122 -8.11 14.56 6.25
CA GLY A 122 -8.96 13.41 6.47
C GLY A 122 -8.27 12.13 6.03
N LYS A 123 -8.88 10.99 6.34
CA LYS A 123 -8.39 9.64 6.05
C LYS A 123 -7.95 9.48 4.60
N ILE A 124 -6.87 8.76 4.38
CA ILE A 124 -6.47 8.32 3.05
C ILE A 124 -7.24 7.05 2.71
N ALA A 125 -7.96 7.08 1.58
CA ALA A 125 -8.77 5.96 1.11
C ALA A 125 -8.08 5.13 0.02
N ASP A 126 -7.34 5.78 -0.87
CA ASP A 126 -6.71 5.12 -2.01
C ASP A 126 -5.43 5.83 -2.44
N LEU A 127 -4.57 5.07 -3.11
CA LEU A 127 -3.29 5.50 -3.66
C LEU A 127 -3.19 5.03 -5.11
N ASP A 128 -2.59 5.84 -5.98
CA ASP A 128 -2.20 5.41 -7.31
C ASP A 128 -0.94 6.12 -7.79
N PHE A 129 -0.12 5.44 -8.59
CA PHE A 129 1.09 6.00 -9.17
C PHE A 129 0.91 6.32 -10.64
N SER A 130 1.59 7.38 -11.10
CA SER A 130 1.90 7.52 -12.52
C SER A 130 2.72 6.33 -13.01
N LYS A 131 2.66 6.02 -14.30
CA LYS A 131 3.29 4.86 -14.92
C LYS A 131 4.81 4.82 -14.71
N ASP A 132 5.45 5.98 -14.64
CA ASP A 132 6.89 6.13 -14.37
C ASP A 132 7.23 6.12 -12.86
N GLY A 133 6.25 6.07 -11.97
CA GLY A 133 6.42 6.08 -10.51
C GLY A 133 6.82 7.43 -9.93
N LYS A 134 6.90 8.48 -10.75
CA LYS A 134 7.36 9.81 -10.33
C LYS A 134 6.32 10.57 -9.52
N PHE A 135 5.04 10.38 -9.85
CA PHE A 135 3.94 11.03 -9.18
C PHE A 135 3.05 10.02 -8.48
N LEU A 136 2.57 10.40 -7.31
CA LEU A 136 1.61 9.65 -6.52
C LEU A 136 0.32 10.45 -6.41
N LEU A 137 -0.83 9.81 -6.61
CA LEU A 137 -2.16 10.30 -6.23
C LEU A 137 -2.55 9.76 -4.88
N THR A 138 -3.26 10.58 -4.12
CA THR A 138 -3.89 10.16 -2.85
C THR A 138 -5.33 10.66 -2.83
N ALA A 139 -6.28 9.75 -2.70
CA ALA A 139 -7.68 10.08 -2.48
C ALA A 139 -7.98 10.20 -1.00
N SER A 140 -8.65 11.27 -0.59
CA SER A 140 -8.93 11.52 0.84
C SER A 140 -10.39 11.83 1.14
N TRP A 141 -10.79 11.44 2.35
CA TRP A 141 -12.10 11.78 2.90
C TRP A 141 -12.25 13.28 3.21
N ASP A 142 -11.17 14.06 3.11
CA ASP A 142 -11.25 15.52 3.15
C ASP A 142 -11.85 16.16 1.89
N GLY A 143 -12.27 15.33 0.92
CA GLY A 143 -12.87 15.77 -0.35
C GLY A 143 -11.84 16.17 -1.40
N THR A 144 -10.57 15.84 -1.22
CA THR A 144 -9.50 16.25 -2.12
C THR A 144 -8.68 15.07 -2.64
N ILE A 145 -7.99 15.31 -3.77
CA ILE A 145 -6.95 14.41 -4.30
C ILE A 145 -5.62 15.14 -4.21
N GLY A 146 -4.65 14.56 -3.52
CA GLY A 146 -3.28 15.05 -3.47
C GLY A 146 -2.44 14.50 -4.63
N ILE A 147 -1.62 15.36 -5.24
CA ILE A 147 -0.59 14.96 -6.19
C ILE A 147 0.75 15.25 -5.56
N TRP A 148 1.62 14.23 -5.50
CA TRP A 148 2.91 14.27 -4.81
C TRP A 148 4.03 13.91 -5.77
N ASP A 149 5.14 14.64 -5.72
CA ASP A 149 6.40 14.29 -6.37
C ASP A 149 7.18 13.40 -5.39
N THR A 150 7.34 12.12 -5.72
CA THR A 150 7.98 11.13 -4.86
C THR A 150 9.48 11.37 -4.70
N SER A 151 10.14 11.85 -5.76
CA SER A 151 11.58 12.15 -5.74
C SER A 151 11.89 13.39 -4.90
N LYS A 152 11.07 14.43 -5.01
CA LYS A 152 11.20 15.66 -4.22
C LYS A 152 10.54 15.56 -2.84
N ARG A 153 9.83 14.47 -2.59
CA ARG A 153 9.15 14.17 -1.32
C ARG A 153 8.22 15.31 -0.87
N LYS A 154 7.42 15.83 -1.81
CA LYS A 154 6.52 16.95 -1.51
C LYS A 154 5.22 16.88 -2.27
N LYS A 155 4.18 17.43 -1.67
CA LYS A 155 2.91 17.71 -2.35
C LYS A 155 3.12 18.83 -3.37
N ILE A 156 2.72 18.58 -4.62
CA ILE A 156 2.83 19.58 -5.70
C ILE A 156 1.47 20.18 -6.03
N MET A 157 0.38 19.45 -5.78
CA MET A 157 -0.96 19.93 -6.08
C MET A 157 -2.00 19.31 -5.16
N LEU A 158 -3.09 20.01 -4.95
CA LEU A 158 -4.29 19.54 -4.28
C LEU A 158 -5.50 19.85 -5.16
N LEU A 159 -6.09 18.79 -5.74
CA LEU A 159 -7.30 18.93 -6.53
C LEU A 159 -8.50 18.99 -5.58
N LYS A 160 -9.34 19.98 -5.79
CA LYS A 160 -10.55 20.27 -5.00
C LYS A 160 -11.76 20.30 -5.92
N GLY A 161 -12.94 20.04 -5.37
CA GLY A 161 -14.19 20.12 -6.13
C GLY A 161 -15.27 19.19 -5.63
N HIS A 162 -14.89 18.06 -5.03
CA HIS A 162 -15.84 17.16 -4.39
C HIS A 162 -16.42 17.78 -3.11
N LYS A 163 -17.73 17.58 -2.90
CA LYS A 163 -18.45 18.05 -1.69
C LYS A 163 -18.43 17.04 -0.55
N GLY A 164 -17.86 15.85 -0.79
CA GLY A 164 -17.77 14.75 0.17
C GLY A 164 -16.50 13.96 0.00
N PRO A 165 -16.33 12.84 0.73
CA PRO A 165 -15.15 11.99 0.68
C PRO A 165 -14.80 11.52 -0.73
N VAL A 166 -13.52 11.54 -1.07
CA VAL A 166 -12.99 10.89 -2.27
C VAL A 166 -12.50 9.50 -1.88
N TYR A 167 -13.10 8.48 -2.48
CA TYR A 167 -12.81 7.08 -2.14
C TYR A 167 -11.73 6.46 -3.02
N SER A 168 -11.58 6.94 -4.24
CA SER A 168 -10.57 6.44 -5.18
C SER A 168 -10.14 7.54 -6.14
N ALA A 169 -8.90 7.48 -6.59
CA ALA A 169 -8.37 8.30 -7.66
C ALA A 169 -7.35 7.48 -8.44
N LYS A 170 -7.43 7.51 -9.78
CA LYS A 170 -6.57 6.73 -10.66
C LYS A 170 -6.04 7.58 -11.80
N TYR A 171 -4.78 7.33 -12.17
CA TYR A 171 -4.28 7.79 -13.46
C TYR A 171 -4.93 7.00 -14.60
N SER A 172 -5.14 7.68 -15.75
CA SER A 172 -5.37 6.96 -17.00
C SER A 172 -4.10 6.18 -17.41
N GLU A 173 -4.25 5.20 -18.29
CA GLU A 173 -3.15 4.36 -18.75
C GLU A 173 -2.02 5.16 -19.42
N ASP A 174 -2.32 6.33 -19.96
CA ASP A 174 -1.37 7.25 -20.61
C ASP A 174 -0.95 8.43 -19.70
N ASP A 175 -1.32 8.40 -18.43
CA ASP A 175 -1.07 9.43 -17.41
C ASP A 175 -1.60 10.83 -17.72
N LYS A 176 -2.48 10.99 -18.74
CA LYS A 176 -3.01 12.31 -19.13
C LYS A 176 -4.20 12.77 -18.32
N PHE A 177 -4.93 11.84 -17.72
CA PHE A 177 -6.14 12.12 -16.97
C PHE A 177 -6.10 11.50 -15.59
N ILE A 178 -6.89 12.06 -14.68
CA ILE A 178 -7.18 11.54 -13.34
C ILE A 178 -8.69 11.32 -13.27
N TYR A 179 -9.08 10.12 -12.82
CA TYR A 179 -10.46 9.70 -12.61
C TYR A 179 -10.78 9.56 -11.14
#